data_39ee8f8e941317fb4d8462b9b61ac8b8
#
_entry.id   39ee8f8e941317fb4d8462b9b61ac8b8
#
_cell.length_a   1.000
_cell.length_b   1.000
_cell.length_c   1.000
_cell.angle_alpha   90.00
_cell.angle_beta   90.00
_cell.angle_gamma   90.00
#
_symmetry.space_group_name_H-M   'P 1'
#
loop_
_entity.id
_entity.type
_entity.pdbx_description
1 polymer ?
#
loop_
_entity_poly.entity_id
_entity_poly.type
_entity_poly.pdbx_seq_one_letter_code
_entity_poly.pdbx_strand_id
1 'polypeptide(L)'
;MTGIDPDEKARGGTYFQKDTSVIHCGVREEGVEILSLKEALKEDWIYDYYWKLVPVDADKYTAAAELELHDGYVIRALPGKRGMFPVQACLYISKDGLQQNVHNIIIAEEGSELHIITGCSTSPHARRGLHVGVSEFFIKRGAKLTFTMIHNWADDMYTRSRSVAVVEEGGLFLSNYVSLKPVKSIQVYPTTYLQGEDAVARFYSIIVGTPSSEYDMGSRIYLKVKGCRAEIVSRVISNGANIIARGHLIGEVEGVKGHLECRGLLLNGGIIHAIPELEGHADGVELSHEAAVGKIAQEEITYLMSRGLSEDEAISTIVRGFLSVDMPGIPEPLKAEIDRAIEESDKDVM
;
A
#
# COMPACT_ATOMS: atom_id res chain seq x y z
N MET A 1 2.28 13.89 -8.49
CA MET A 1 3.36 13.80 -7.51
C MET A 1 3.46 12.38 -7.04
N THR A 2 4.65 11.88 -6.79
CA THR A 2 4.94 10.45 -6.58
C THR A 2 5.38 10.13 -5.15
N GLY A 3 5.18 11.07 -4.21
CA GLY A 3 5.68 10.95 -2.84
C GLY A 3 7.20 11.09 -2.71
N ILE A 4 7.89 11.52 -3.78
CA ILE A 4 9.32 11.82 -3.70
C ILE A 4 9.50 13.27 -3.29
N ASP A 5 10.08 13.49 -2.12
CA ASP A 5 10.46 14.82 -1.66
C ASP A 5 11.56 15.39 -2.59
N PRO A 6 11.39 16.59 -3.18
CA PRO A 6 12.44 17.22 -3.98
C PRO A 6 13.70 17.54 -3.17
N ASP A 7 13.60 17.74 -1.86
CA ASP A 7 14.77 17.92 -1.00
C ASP A 7 15.47 16.58 -0.75
N GLU A 8 16.61 16.39 -1.38
CA GLU A 8 17.41 15.18 -1.19
C GLU A 8 17.88 15.00 0.26
N LYS A 9 17.95 16.04 1.08
CA LYS A 9 18.36 15.96 2.48
C LYS A 9 17.29 15.31 3.36
N ALA A 10 16.04 15.29 2.90
CA ALA A 10 14.91 14.68 3.58
C ALA A 10 14.77 13.16 3.29
N ARG A 11 15.77 12.55 2.60
CA ARG A 11 15.73 11.13 2.20
C ARG A 11 16.89 10.35 2.79
N GLY A 12 16.63 9.15 3.32
CA GLY A 12 17.65 8.18 3.71
C GLY A 12 18.35 7.51 2.52
N GLY A 13 17.66 7.48 1.38
CA GLY A 13 18.14 6.96 0.12
C GLY A 13 17.11 7.08 -0.98
N THR A 14 17.51 6.79 -2.21
CA THR A 14 16.63 6.92 -3.38
C THR A 14 16.85 5.79 -4.38
N TYR A 15 15.74 5.21 -4.85
CA TYR A 15 15.69 4.33 -6.02
C TYR A 15 14.76 4.94 -7.06
N PHE A 16 15.22 5.08 -8.30
CA PHE A 16 14.41 5.55 -9.41
C PHE A 16 14.57 4.66 -10.64
N GLN A 17 13.49 4.00 -11.01
CA GLN A 17 13.38 3.20 -12.24
C GLN A 17 12.43 3.88 -13.21
N LYS A 18 12.92 4.13 -14.42
CA LYS A 18 12.11 4.62 -15.54
C LYS A 18 11.96 3.54 -16.58
N ASP A 19 10.73 3.17 -16.88
CA ASP A 19 10.41 2.09 -17.80
C ASP A 19 11.10 0.78 -17.35
N THR A 20 12.05 0.28 -18.12
CA THR A 20 12.80 -0.94 -17.86
C THR A 20 14.22 -0.69 -17.32
N SER A 21 14.56 0.56 -17.03
CA SER A 21 15.93 0.95 -16.66
C SER A 21 16.00 1.67 -15.34
N VAL A 22 16.96 1.29 -14.50
CA VAL A 22 17.30 2.01 -13.28
C VAL A 22 18.05 3.29 -13.67
N ILE A 23 17.53 4.43 -13.26
CA ILE A 23 18.11 5.74 -13.55
C ILE A 23 18.97 6.22 -12.38
N HIS A 24 18.53 5.90 -11.17
CA HIS A 24 19.25 6.27 -9.96
C HIS A 24 19.03 5.22 -8.88
N CYS A 25 20.10 4.85 -8.19
CA CYS A 25 20.10 4.00 -7.02
C CYS A 25 21.19 4.46 -6.09
N GLY A 26 20.84 4.99 -4.92
CA GLY A 26 21.81 5.54 -3.99
C GLY A 26 21.29 5.63 -2.56
N VAL A 27 22.21 5.41 -1.61
CA VAL A 27 21.97 5.50 -0.17
C VAL A 27 22.67 6.73 0.39
N ARG A 28 22.07 7.37 1.38
CA ARG A 28 22.65 8.50 2.11
C ARG A 28 22.78 8.23 3.60
N GLU A 29 21.95 7.36 4.13
CA GLU A 29 21.89 7.08 5.55
C GLU A 29 22.71 5.83 5.87
N GLU A 30 23.56 5.93 6.88
CA GLU A 30 24.35 4.79 7.35
C GLU A 30 23.44 3.70 7.94
N GLY A 31 23.67 2.45 7.57
CA GLY A 31 22.90 1.30 8.05
C GLY A 31 21.69 0.96 7.20
N VAL A 32 21.54 1.61 6.04
CA VAL A 32 20.60 1.21 4.99
C VAL A 32 21.39 0.83 3.75
N GLU A 33 20.98 -0.22 3.08
CA GLU A 33 21.50 -0.67 1.79
C GLU A 33 20.39 -0.57 0.75
N ILE A 34 20.71 -0.05 -0.44
CA ILE A 34 19.79 0.03 -1.57
C ILE A 34 20.52 -0.46 -2.80
N LEU A 35 19.98 -1.49 -3.44
CA LEU A 35 20.52 -2.05 -4.68
C LEU A 35 19.37 -2.15 -5.71
N SER A 36 19.70 -2.12 -7.01
CA SER A 36 18.79 -2.69 -7.97
C SER A 36 18.74 -4.21 -7.78
N LEU A 37 17.60 -4.83 -8.09
CA LEU A 37 17.49 -6.27 -7.92
C LEU A 37 18.52 -7.02 -8.80
N LYS A 38 18.75 -6.53 -10.03
CA LYS A 38 19.74 -7.13 -10.94
C LYS A 38 21.18 -7.07 -10.40
N GLU A 39 21.53 -6.02 -9.67
CA GLU A 39 22.82 -5.97 -8.97
C GLU A 39 22.84 -6.90 -7.76
N ALA A 40 21.75 -6.91 -6.98
CA ALA A 40 21.64 -7.80 -5.83
C ALA A 40 21.73 -9.29 -6.22
N LEU A 41 21.18 -9.68 -7.37
CA LEU A 41 21.25 -11.06 -7.87
C LEU A 41 22.68 -11.54 -8.22
N LYS A 42 23.68 -10.68 -8.15
CA LYS A 42 25.10 -11.07 -8.28
C LYS A 42 25.70 -11.50 -6.95
N GLU A 43 24.99 -11.28 -5.85
CA GLU A 43 25.42 -11.59 -4.49
C GLU A 43 24.74 -12.88 -3.99
N ASP A 44 25.48 -13.75 -3.31
CA ASP A 44 24.94 -15.04 -2.87
C ASP A 44 23.81 -14.91 -1.84
N TRP A 45 23.89 -13.92 -0.96
CA TRP A 45 22.94 -13.75 0.15
C TRP A 45 21.50 -13.40 -0.30
N ILE A 46 21.30 -12.83 -1.49
CA ILE A 46 19.95 -12.44 -1.96
C ILE A 46 19.07 -13.65 -2.22
N TYR A 47 19.66 -14.81 -2.54
CA TYR A 47 18.92 -16.03 -2.81
C TYR A 47 18.27 -16.65 -1.57
N ASP A 48 18.56 -16.14 -0.37
CA ASP A 48 17.82 -16.46 0.86
C ASP A 48 16.49 -15.70 0.92
N TYR A 49 16.27 -14.70 0.06
CA TYR A 49 15.12 -13.82 0.03
C TYR A 49 14.35 -13.84 -1.29
N TYR A 50 15.03 -14.03 -2.41
CA TYR A 50 14.45 -13.97 -3.75
C TYR A 50 13.50 -15.13 -4.01
N TRP A 51 12.21 -14.83 -4.28
CA TRP A 51 11.10 -15.78 -4.43
C TRP A 51 10.93 -16.72 -3.21
N LYS A 52 11.11 -16.23 -2.00
CA LYS A 52 10.93 -17.05 -0.79
C LYS A 52 9.54 -16.94 -0.18
N LEU A 53 8.85 -15.85 -0.41
CA LEU A 53 7.51 -15.64 0.16
C LEU A 53 6.42 -15.72 -0.90
N VAL A 54 6.67 -15.19 -2.10
CA VAL A 54 5.74 -15.25 -3.22
C VAL A 54 6.13 -16.43 -4.12
N PRO A 55 5.24 -17.44 -4.33
CA PRO A 55 5.53 -18.49 -5.29
C PRO A 55 5.64 -17.92 -6.71
N VAL A 56 6.71 -18.26 -7.44
CA VAL A 56 6.95 -17.77 -8.80
C VAL A 56 5.85 -18.20 -9.79
N ASP A 57 5.20 -19.31 -9.50
CA ASP A 57 4.12 -19.92 -10.30
C ASP A 57 2.73 -19.68 -9.69
N ALA A 58 2.58 -18.72 -8.78
CA ALA A 58 1.30 -18.42 -8.15
C ALA A 58 0.23 -18.02 -9.18
N ASP A 59 0.63 -17.26 -10.20
CA ASP A 59 -0.22 -16.91 -11.33
C ASP A 59 0.61 -16.43 -12.54
N LYS A 60 -0.08 -16.07 -13.61
CA LYS A 60 0.56 -15.56 -14.83
C LYS A 60 1.39 -14.27 -14.63
N TYR A 61 1.08 -13.47 -13.60
CA TYR A 61 1.78 -12.21 -13.36
C TYR A 61 3.09 -12.45 -12.60
N THR A 62 3.11 -13.39 -11.64
CA THR A 62 4.35 -13.79 -10.97
C THR A 62 5.30 -14.48 -11.96
N ALA A 63 4.78 -15.38 -12.79
CA ALA A 63 5.56 -16.02 -13.86
C ALA A 63 6.12 -14.98 -14.87
N ALA A 64 5.33 -14.00 -15.29
CA ALA A 64 5.79 -12.93 -16.18
C ALA A 64 6.87 -12.05 -15.52
N ALA A 65 6.74 -11.78 -14.20
CA ALA A 65 7.72 -10.99 -13.45
C ALA A 65 9.09 -11.69 -13.39
N GLU A 66 9.14 -13.02 -13.35
CA GLU A 66 10.39 -13.77 -13.41
C GLU A 66 10.94 -13.87 -14.84
N LEU A 67 10.10 -14.28 -15.80
CA LEU A 67 10.54 -14.52 -17.18
C LEU A 67 10.98 -13.25 -17.91
N GLU A 68 10.37 -12.12 -17.59
CA GLU A 68 10.61 -10.82 -18.21
C GLU A 68 10.93 -9.76 -17.14
N LEU A 69 11.85 -10.08 -16.24
CA LEU A 69 12.25 -9.18 -15.16
C LEU A 69 12.93 -7.92 -15.73
N HIS A 70 12.30 -6.77 -15.48
CA HIS A 70 12.89 -5.49 -15.89
C HIS A 70 13.85 -4.93 -14.85
N ASP A 71 13.56 -5.01 -13.60
CA ASP A 71 14.38 -4.80 -12.41
C ASP A 71 13.46 -4.79 -11.15
N GLY A 72 13.76 -3.96 -10.21
CA GLY A 72 13.15 -3.73 -8.91
C GLY A 72 14.21 -3.27 -7.94
N TYR A 73 13.85 -3.15 -6.69
CA TYR A 73 14.80 -2.71 -5.66
C TYR A 73 14.94 -3.75 -4.55
N VAL A 74 16.13 -3.78 -3.98
CA VAL A 74 16.40 -4.40 -2.69
C VAL A 74 16.72 -3.29 -1.71
N ILE A 75 15.92 -3.16 -0.66
CA ILE A 75 16.14 -2.20 0.41
C ILE A 75 16.29 -2.97 1.71
N ARG A 76 17.43 -2.80 2.39
CA ARG A 76 17.77 -3.51 3.62
C ARG A 76 18.19 -2.53 4.69
N ALA A 77 17.56 -2.58 5.86
CA ALA A 77 18.08 -1.94 7.06
C ALA A 77 18.94 -2.95 7.84
N LEU A 78 20.16 -2.57 8.16
CA LEU A 78 21.11 -3.44 8.87
C LEU A 78 20.72 -3.63 10.35
N PRO A 79 21.16 -4.71 11.02
CA PRO A 79 20.76 -5.02 12.39
C PRO A 79 20.95 -3.85 13.36
N GLY A 80 19.92 -3.54 14.14
CA GLY A 80 19.92 -2.50 15.15
C GLY A 80 19.98 -1.06 14.63
N LYS A 81 20.01 -0.86 13.31
CA LYS A 81 20.05 0.49 12.71
C LYS A 81 18.63 1.07 12.60
N ARG A 82 18.54 2.38 12.80
CA ARG A 82 17.27 3.11 12.70
C ARG A 82 17.39 4.17 11.63
N GLY A 83 16.58 4.04 10.60
CA GLY A 83 16.47 5.06 9.55
C GLY A 83 15.75 6.29 10.10
N MET A 84 16.43 7.44 10.09
CA MET A 84 15.85 8.73 10.48
C MET A 84 15.01 9.35 9.37
N PHE A 85 15.35 9.06 8.13
CA PHE A 85 14.67 9.57 6.94
C PHE A 85 14.11 8.43 6.10
N PRO A 86 12.97 8.63 5.41
CA PRO A 86 12.43 7.59 4.56
C PRO A 86 13.34 7.33 3.34
N VAL A 87 13.47 6.07 2.98
CA VAL A 87 13.95 5.69 1.65
C VAL A 87 12.82 5.93 0.66
N GLN A 88 13.11 6.60 -0.44
CA GLN A 88 12.13 6.91 -1.46
C GLN A 88 12.40 6.12 -2.74
N ALA A 89 11.45 5.30 -3.16
CA ALA A 89 11.48 4.56 -4.40
C ALA A 89 10.45 5.12 -5.40
N CYS A 90 10.81 5.19 -6.67
CA CYS A 90 9.90 5.57 -7.73
C CYS A 90 9.98 4.59 -8.91
N LEU A 91 8.81 4.06 -9.27
CA LEU A 91 8.62 3.23 -10.45
C LEU A 91 7.79 4.02 -11.47
N TYR A 92 8.44 4.44 -12.56
CA TYR A 92 7.89 5.40 -13.51
C TYR A 92 7.77 4.80 -14.90
N ILE A 93 6.59 4.90 -15.49
CA ILE A 93 6.32 4.47 -16.87
C ILE A 93 6.19 5.70 -17.76
N SER A 94 7.09 5.84 -18.73
CA SER A 94 7.08 6.95 -19.68
C SER A 94 6.63 6.59 -21.09
N LYS A 95 6.64 5.31 -21.42
CA LYS A 95 6.25 4.80 -22.74
C LYS A 95 4.82 4.29 -22.73
N ASP A 96 4.01 4.76 -23.66
CA ASP A 96 2.64 4.28 -23.85
C ASP A 96 2.60 2.81 -24.25
N GLY A 97 1.72 2.02 -23.63
CA GLY A 97 1.58 0.58 -23.89
C GLY A 97 2.66 -0.31 -23.25
N LEU A 98 3.56 0.25 -22.44
CA LEU A 98 4.61 -0.53 -21.78
C LEU A 98 4.03 -1.47 -20.72
N GLN A 99 4.52 -2.71 -20.70
CA GLN A 99 4.46 -3.59 -19.54
C GLN A 99 5.74 -3.41 -18.72
N GLN A 100 5.61 -3.11 -17.44
CA GLN A 100 6.73 -3.02 -16.50
C GLN A 100 6.59 -4.12 -15.45
N ASN A 101 7.55 -5.05 -15.41
CA ASN A 101 7.60 -6.14 -14.46
C ASN A 101 8.72 -5.87 -13.47
N VAL A 102 8.40 -5.76 -12.19
CA VAL A 102 9.38 -5.49 -11.13
C VAL A 102 9.22 -6.47 -9.97
N HIS A 103 10.35 -6.80 -9.35
CA HIS A 103 10.38 -7.58 -8.12
C HIS A 103 11.17 -6.82 -7.06
N ASN A 104 10.54 -6.54 -5.93
CA ASN A 104 11.09 -5.75 -4.85
C ASN A 104 11.28 -6.62 -3.61
N ILE A 105 12.43 -6.50 -2.94
CA ILE A 105 12.74 -7.22 -1.72
C ILE A 105 13.07 -6.21 -0.63
N ILE A 106 12.36 -6.28 0.48
CA ILE A 106 12.49 -5.36 1.60
C ILE A 106 12.82 -6.15 2.86
N ILE A 107 13.96 -5.81 3.48
CA ILE A 107 14.46 -6.52 4.65
C ILE A 107 14.70 -5.51 5.78
N ALA A 108 13.92 -5.62 6.84
CA ALA A 108 14.20 -4.95 8.10
C ALA A 108 14.85 -5.98 9.03
N GLU A 109 16.18 -5.89 9.19
CA GLU A 109 16.95 -6.81 10.02
C GLU A 109 16.66 -6.64 11.50
N GLU A 110 17.10 -7.59 12.33
CA GLU A 110 16.81 -7.64 13.76
C GLU A 110 17.02 -6.29 14.47
N GLY A 111 15.95 -5.81 15.14
CA GLY A 111 15.96 -4.57 15.91
C GLY A 111 16.11 -3.29 15.09
N SER A 112 16.05 -3.36 13.76
CA SER A 112 16.14 -2.20 12.88
C SER A 112 14.81 -1.44 12.78
N GLU A 113 14.87 -0.19 12.28
CA GLU A 113 13.70 0.61 11.94
C GLU A 113 13.89 1.20 10.54
N LEU A 114 12.92 0.95 9.64
CA LEU A 114 12.99 1.32 8.24
C LEU A 114 11.68 1.97 7.81
N HIS A 115 11.78 3.10 7.14
CA HIS A 115 10.66 3.79 6.52
C HIS A 115 10.88 3.84 5.01
N ILE A 116 9.88 3.39 4.24
CA ILE A 116 9.92 3.40 2.77
C ILE A 116 8.68 4.08 2.23
N ILE A 117 8.89 4.96 1.27
CA ILE A 117 7.82 5.56 0.47
C ILE A 117 8.06 5.16 -0.98
N THR A 118 7.14 4.38 -1.55
CA THR A 118 7.20 4.00 -2.95
C THR A 118 6.10 4.70 -3.73
N GLY A 119 6.50 5.48 -4.73
CA GLY A 119 5.59 6.11 -5.68
C GLY A 119 5.63 5.41 -7.03
N CYS A 120 4.45 5.00 -7.53
CA CYS A 120 4.30 4.46 -8.88
C CYS A 120 3.49 5.43 -9.73
N SER A 121 4.00 5.80 -10.91
CA SER A 121 3.33 6.80 -11.75
C SER A 121 3.63 6.67 -13.23
N THR A 122 2.83 7.35 -14.04
CA THR A 122 3.00 7.47 -15.48
C THR A 122 3.37 8.90 -15.89
N SER A 123 4.04 9.02 -17.02
CA SER A 123 4.23 10.34 -17.66
C SER A 123 2.89 10.87 -18.20
N PRO A 124 2.75 12.19 -18.38
CA PRO A 124 1.55 12.76 -19.01
C PRO A 124 1.28 12.25 -20.44
N HIS A 125 2.27 11.63 -21.08
CA HIS A 125 2.18 11.13 -22.46
C HIS A 125 1.90 9.62 -22.52
N ALA A 126 2.06 8.88 -21.43
CA ALA A 126 1.76 7.45 -21.35
C ALA A 126 0.38 7.27 -20.68
N ARG A 127 -0.62 6.88 -21.47
CA ARG A 127 -2.00 6.74 -20.97
C ARG A 127 -2.33 5.32 -20.57
N ARG A 128 -1.76 4.32 -21.25
CA ARG A 128 -2.05 2.89 -21.07
C ARG A 128 -0.77 2.11 -20.78
N GLY A 129 -0.92 1.00 -20.09
CA GLY A 129 0.16 0.08 -19.79
C GLY A 129 -0.22 -0.92 -18.71
N LEU A 130 0.74 -1.77 -18.37
CA LEU A 130 0.60 -2.75 -17.31
C LEU A 130 1.79 -2.64 -16.36
N HIS A 131 1.50 -2.42 -15.08
CA HIS A 131 2.50 -2.55 -14.01
C HIS A 131 2.27 -3.85 -13.25
N VAL A 132 3.24 -4.74 -13.30
CA VAL A 132 3.29 -5.97 -12.49
C VAL A 132 4.35 -5.77 -11.42
N GLY A 133 3.93 -5.72 -10.16
CA GLY A 133 4.82 -5.54 -9.02
C GLY A 133 4.78 -6.75 -8.09
N VAL A 134 5.88 -7.47 -7.95
CA VAL A 134 6.07 -8.46 -6.89
C VAL A 134 6.82 -7.81 -5.76
N SER A 135 6.42 -8.06 -4.50
CA SER A 135 7.13 -7.50 -3.34
C SER A 135 7.16 -8.51 -2.20
N GLU A 136 8.34 -8.76 -1.67
CA GLU A 136 8.58 -9.64 -0.54
C GLU A 136 9.15 -8.86 0.64
N PHE A 137 8.49 -8.96 1.81
CA PHE A 137 8.83 -8.18 2.99
C PHE A 137 9.26 -9.12 4.13
N PHE A 138 10.46 -8.90 4.63
CA PHE A 138 11.04 -9.65 5.72
C PHE A 138 11.25 -8.72 6.92
N ILE A 139 10.41 -8.83 7.93
CA ILE A 139 10.47 -8.03 9.15
C ILE A 139 10.99 -8.97 10.25
N LYS A 140 12.29 -8.83 10.56
CA LYS A 140 12.98 -9.67 11.51
C LYS A 140 12.63 -9.32 12.96
N ARG A 141 13.11 -10.11 13.90
CA ARG A 141 12.82 -9.98 15.33
C ARG A 141 13.02 -8.54 15.83
N GLY A 142 11.98 -7.98 16.45
CA GLY A 142 11.98 -6.62 17.01
C GLY A 142 12.14 -5.49 15.99
N ALA A 143 12.14 -5.79 14.69
CA ALA A 143 12.28 -4.77 13.65
C ALA A 143 10.95 -4.03 13.43
N LYS A 144 11.04 -2.81 12.91
CA LYS A 144 9.91 -1.98 12.53
C LYS A 144 10.03 -1.56 11.09
N LEU A 145 9.02 -1.87 10.29
CA LEU A 145 8.91 -1.42 8.90
C LEU A 145 7.65 -0.60 8.71
N THR A 146 7.80 0.63 8.22
CA THR A 146 6.70 1.41 7.66
C THR A 146 6.86 1.47 6.15
N PHE A 147 5.88 0.99 5.42
CA PHE A 147 5.85 0.99 3.96
C PHE A 147 4.65 1.79 3.47
N THR A 148 4.89 2.82 2.69
CA THR A 148 3.83 3.64 2.10
C THR A 148 3.90 3.54 0.58
N MET A 149 2.81 3.06 -0.05
CA MET A 149 2.65 2.95 -1.49
C MET A 149 1.68 4.03 -1.98
N ILE A 150 2.11 4.82 -2.95
CA ILE A 150 1.28 5.84 -3.60
C ILE A 150 1.17 5.51 -5.08
N HIS A 151 -0.05 5.30 -5.55
CA HIS A 151 -0.33 5.11 -6.98
C HIS A 151 -0.86 6.41 -7.59
N ASN A 152 -0.18 6.87 -8.64
CA ASN A 152 -0.56 8.02 -9.46
C ASN A 152 -0.47 7.63 -10.94
N TRP A 153 -1.38 6.77 -11.35
CA TRP A 153 -1.43 6.21 -12.68
C TRP A 153 -2.24 7.09 -13.66
N ALA A 154 -2.15 6.79 -14.94
CA ALA A 154 -3.06 7.31 -15.96
C ALA A 154 -4.30 6.40 -16.09
N ASP A 155 -5.33 6.93 -16.75
CA ASP A 155 -6.69 6.36 -16.81
C ASP A 155 -6.77 4.94 -17.36
N ASP A 156 -5.92 4.58 -18.34
CA ASP A 156 -5.92 3.26 -18.98
C ASP A 156 -4.79 2.33 -18.48
N MET A 157 -4.26 2.59 -17.28
CA MET A 157 -3.27 1.74 -16.64
C MET A 157 -3.89 0.55 -15.92
N TYR A 158 -3.20 -0.58 -16.00
CA TYR A 158 -3.49 -1.79 -15.24
C TYR A 158 -2.38 -2.03 -14.21
N THR A 159 -2.77 -2.32 -12.97
CA THR A 159 -1.81 -2.67 -11.91
C THR A 159 -2.13 -4.03 -11.34
N ARG A 160 -1.11 -4.89 -11.24
CA ARG A 160 -1.20 -6.25 -10.73
C ARG A 160 -0.09 -6.48 -9.71
N SER A 161 -0.41 -6.26 -8.45
CA SER A 161 0.55 -6.43 -7.35
C SER A 161 0.40 -7.80 -6.70
N ARG A 162 1.54 -8.43 -6.38
CA ARG A 162 1.63 -9.68 -5.63
C ARG A 162 2.62 -9.49 -4.50
N SER A 163 2.14 -9.46 -3.27
CA SER A 163 2.98 -9.11 -2.13
C SER A 163 2.76 -10.06 -0.97
N VAL A 164 3.85 -10.50 -0.36
CA VAL A 164 3.81 -11.31 0.86
C VAL A 164 4.80 -10.74 1.88
N ALA A 165 4.38 -10.73 3.14
CA ALA A 165 5.20 -10.30 4.26
C ALA A 165 5.28 -11.39 5.34
N VAL A 166 6.42 -11.48 6.00
CA VAL A 166 6.63 -12.27 7.21
C VAL A 166 7.11 -11.36 8.33
N VAL A 167 6.46 -11.46 9.48
CA VAL A 167 6.80 -10.67 10.67
C VAL A 167 7.20 -11.62 11.79
N GLU A 168 8.43 -11.50 12.24
CA GLU A 168 9.00 -12.29 13.33
C GLU A 168 8.66 -11.69 14.71
N GLU A 169 9.13 -12.32 15.79
CA GLU A 169 8.87 -11.96 17.20
C GLU A 169 9.06 -10.47 17.48
N GLY A 170 8.05 -9.83 18.08
CA GLY A 170 8.06 -8.42 18.41
C GLY A 170 8.18 -7.46 17.22
N GLY A 171 8.15 -7.98 16.00
CA GLY A 171 8.24 -7.19 14.77
C GLY A 171 6.96 -6.38 14.54
N LEU A 172 7.10 -5.21 13.90
CA LEU A 172 6.00 -4.33 13.52
C LEU A 172 6.03 -4.02 12.03
N PHE A 173 4.95 -4.34 11.32
CA PHE A 173 4.74 -3.95 9.92
C PHE A 173 3.56 -2.99 9.79
N LEU A 174 3.84 -1.75 9.38
CA LEU A 174 2.84 -0.75 9.02
C LEU A 174 2.82 -0.59 7.50
N SER A 175 1.67 -0.81 6.87
CA SER A 175 1.51 -0.67 5.43
C SER A 175 0.42 0.33 5.11
N ASN A 176 0.78 1.41 4.43
CA ASN A 176 -0.12 2.47 3.98
C ASN A 176 -0.26 2.40 2.45
N TYR A 177 -1.48 2.43 1.96
CA TYR A 177 -1.78 2.42 0.53
C TYR A 177 -2.68 3.59 0.15
N VAL A 178 -2.26 4.36 -0.86
CA VAL A 178 -2.98 5.56 -1.31
C VAL A 178 -3.16 5.52 -2.83
N SER A 179 -4.42 5.60 -3.29
CA SER A 179 -4.77 5.69 -4.71
C SER A 179 -5.93 6.67 -4.89
N LEU A 180 -5.61 7.89 -5.32
CA LEU A 180 -6.56 9.00 -5.43
C LEU A 180 -6.78 9.46 -6.89
N LYS A 181 -5.99 8.94 -7.82
CA LYS A 181 -6.06 9.32 -9.24
C LYS A 181 -6.68 8.20 -10.07
N PRO A 182 -7.27 8.53 -11.23
CA PRO A 182 -7.86 7.57 -12.13
C PRO A 182 -6.91 6.44 -12.49
N VAL A 183 -7.47 5.26 -12.72
CA VAL A 183 -6.76 4.07 -13.20
C VAL A 183 -7.77 3.13 -13.83
N LYS A 184 -7.37 2.33 -14.82
CA LYS A 184 -8.31 1.38 -15.44
C LYS A 184 -8.65 0.21 -14.54
N SER A 185 -7.63 -0.43 -13.97
CA SER A 185 -7.86 -1.56 -13.08
C SER A 185 -6.69 -1.82 -12.14
N ILE A 186 -7.00 -1.99 -10.87
CA ILE A 186 -6.03 -2.38 -9.82
C ILE A 186 -6.44 -3.70 -9.20
N GLN A 187 -5.47 -4.61 -9.03
CA GLN A 187 -5.59 -5.79 -8.18
C GLN A 187 -4.44 -5.79 -7.19
N VAL A 188 -4.76 -5.61 -5.91
CA VAL A 188 -3.79 -5.58 -4.79
C VAL A 188 -4.38 -6.33 -3.61
N TYR A 189 -3.78 -7.45 -3.25
CA TYR A 189 -4.21 -8.26 -2.11
C TYR A 189 -3.00 -8.86 -1.38
N PRO A 190 -2.20 -8.04 -0.66
CA PRO A 190 -1.06 -8.52 0.09
C PRO A 190 -1.46 -9.52 1.17
N THR A 191 -0.60 -10.51 1.38
CA THR A 191 -0.74 -11.49 2.45
C THR A 191 0.39 -11.31 3.46
N THR A 192 0.05 -11.28 4.76
CA THR A 192 1.03 -11.14 5.83
C THR A 192 0.91 -12.30 6.81
N TYR A 193 2.05 -12.88 7.17
CA TYR A 193 2.15 -13.92 8.17
C TYR A 193 2.82 -13.37 9.43
N LEU A 194 2.10 -13.28 10.53
CA LEU A 194 2.64 -12.99 11.86
C LEU A 194 3.11 -14.31 12.47
N GLN A 195 4.42 -14.58 12.38
CA GLN A 195 5.01 -15.89 12.73
C GLN A 195 5.79 -15.87 14.04
N GLY A 196 5.94 -14.70 14.67
CA GLY A 196 6.61 -14.56 15.95
C GLY A 196 5.66 -14.09 17.05
N GLU A 197 6.00 -14.36 18.31
CA GLU A 197 5.26 -13.89 19.47
C GLU A 197 5.20 -12.35 19.47
N ASP A 198 4.03 -11.77 19.83
CA ASP A 198 3.80 -10.32 19.85
C ASP A 198 4.03 -9.57 18.54
N ALA A 199 4.10 -10.27 17.39
CA ALA A 199 4.20 -9.64 16.09
C ALA A 199 2.93 -8.83 15.76
N VAL A 200 3.11 -7.68 15.09
CA VAL A 200 2.02 -6.76 14.77
C VAL A 200 2.04 -6.39 13.28
N ALA A 201 0.87 -6.41 12.64
CA ALA A 201 0.68 -5.81 11.32
C ALA A 201 -0.53 -4.87 11.30
N ARG A 202 -0.36 -3.70 10.67
CA ARG A 202 -1.44 -2.73 10.47
C ARG A 202 -1.45 -2.25 9.02
N PHE A 203 -2.62 -2.33 8.41
CA PHE A 203 -2.84 -1.92 7.03
C PHE A 203 -3.87 -0.79 6.97
N TYR A 204 -3.48 0.30 6.32
CA TYR A 204 -4.35 1.46 6.10
C TYR A 204 -4.44 1.72 4.61
N SER A 205 -5.64 1.95 4.09
CA SER A 205 -5.83 2.27 2.69
C SER A 205 -6.83 3.41 2.49
N ILE A 206 -6.49 4.32 1.57
CA ILE A 206 -7.33 5.40 1.09
C ILE A 206 -7.44 5.27 -0.43
N ILE A 207 -8.67 5.10 -0.91
CA ILE A 207 -8.94 4.82 -2.33
C ILE A 207 -10.08 5.70 -2.80
N VAL A 208 -9.86 6.37 -3.93
CA VAL A 208 -10.90 7.07 -4.68
C VAL A 208 -10.99 6.46 -6.08
N GLY A 209 -12.07 5.76 -6.33
CA GLY A 209 -12.37 5.17 -7.64
C GLY A 209 -13.16 6.13 -8.51
N THR A 210 -12.72 6.35 -9.74
CA THR A 210 -13.33 7.22 -10.75
C THR A 210 -14.16 6.43 -11.76
N PRO A 211 -14.99 7.07 -12.58
CA PRO A 211 -15.82 6.36 -13.55
C PRO A 211 -15.03 5.40 -14.45
N SER A 212 -15.58 4.22 -14.69
CA SER A 212 -14.98 3.14 -15.49
C SER A 212 -13.72 2.48 -14.91
N SER A 213 -13.35 2.80 -13.66
CA SER A 213 -12.27 2.12 -12.95
C SER A 213 -12.77 0.85 -12.25
N GLU A 214 -11.90 -0.15 -12.20
CA GLU A 214 -12.15 -1.43 -11.52
C GLU A 214 -11.08 -1.69 -10.46
N TYR A 215 -11.49 -1.86 -9.22
CA TYR A 215 -10.61 -2.16 -8.10
C TYR A 215 -10.99 -3.50 -7.47
N ASP A 216 -10.02 -4.39 -7.31
CA ASP A 216 -10.10 -5.58 -6.45
C ASP A 216 -8.96 -5.50 -5.45
N MET A 217 -9.27 -5.03 -4.25
CA MET A 217 -8.27 -4.58 -3.29
C MET A 217 -8.58 -5.04 -1.89
N GLY A 218 -7.53 -5.16 -1.10
CA GLY A 218 -7.64 -5.48 0.31
C GLY A 218 -6.35 -6.03 0.87
N SER A 219 -6.45 -6.77 1.97
CA SER A 219 -5.30 -7.44 2.59
C SER A 219 -5.75 -8.65 3.39
N ARG A 220 -4.81 -9.60 3.58
CA ARG A 220 -4.98 -10.80 4.37
C ARG A 220 -3.88 -10.90 5.41
N ILE A 221 -4.24 -11.20 6.66
CA ILE A 221 -3.27 -11.35 7.74
C ILE A 221 -3.56 -12.65 8.51
N TYR A 222 -2.53 -13.50 8.61
CA TYR A 222 -2.51 -14.70 9.43
C TYR A 222 -1.85 -14.40 10.78
N LEU A 223 -2.57 -14.61 11.87
CA LEU A 223 -2.08 -14.49 13.23
C LEU A 223 -1.77 -15.92 13.73
N LYS A 224 -0.47 -16.30 13.63
CA LYS A 224 -0.03 -17.71 13.78
C LYS A 224 0.55 -18.04 15.14
N VAL A 225 0.89 -17.02 15.93
CA VAL A 225 1.55 -17.19 17.23
C VAL A 225 0.86 -16.30 18.27
N LYS A 226 0.89 -16.74 19.53
CA LYS A 226 0.30 -16.01 20.65
C LYS A 226 0.80 -14.56 20.74
N GLY A 227 -0.11 -13.66 21.14
CA GLY A 227 0.20 -12.23 21.27
C GLY A 227 0.14 -11.43 19.97
N CYS A 228 0.05 -12.10 18.80
CA CYS A 228 -0.06 -11.41 17.51
C CYS A 228 -1.29 -10.50 17.47
N ARG A 229 -1.10 -9.33 16.83
CA ARG A 229 -2.17 -8.34 16.63
C ARG A 229 -2.23 -7.86 15.19
N ALA A 230 -3.44 -7.71 14.67
CA ALA A 230 -3.66 -7.24 13.32
C ALA A 230 -4.73 -6.15 13.26
N GLU A 231 -4.54 -5.19 12.38
CA GLU A 231 -5.52 -4.16 12.08
C GLU A 231 -5.56 -3.89 10.57
N ILE A 232 -6.76 -3.86 10.02
CA ILE A 232 -7.00 -3.48 8.62
C ILE A 232 -8.04 -2.37 8.62
N VAL A 233 -7.67 -1.19 8.13
CA VAL A 233 -8.56 -0.02 8.02
C VAL A 233 -8.59 0.45 6.58
N SER A 234 -9.77 0.48 5.96
CA SER A 234 -9.92 1.00 4.60
C SER A 234 -10.99 2.07 4.51
N ARG A 235 -10.66 3.14 3.78
CA ARG A 235 -11.55 4.21 3.35
C ARG A 235 -11.64 4.19 1.84
N VAL A 236 -12.83 3.95 1.35
CA VAL A 236 -13.06 3.73 -0.09
C VAL A 236 -14.17 4.65 -0.57
N ILE A 237 -13.89 5.45 -1.57
CA ILE A 237 -14.91 6.24 -2.27
C ILE A 237 -15.08 5.68 -3.68
N SER A 238 -16.30 5.35 -4.04
CA SER A 238 -16.63 5.05 -5.43
C SER A 238 -17.39 6.23 -6.03
N ASN A 239 -16.72 6.94 -6.94
CA ASN A 239 -17.32 7.95 -7.80
C ASN A 239 -17.55 7.33 -9.19
N GLY A 240 -18.57 6.51 -9.33
CA GLY A 240 -18.88 5.79 -10.59
C GLY A 240 -17.96 4.59 -10.90
N ALA A 241 -17.12 4.15 -9.96
CA ALA A 241 -16.26 2.99 -10.10
C ALA A 241 -16.92 1.70 -9.60
N ASN A 242 -16.33 0.56 -10.00
CA ASN A 242 -16.61 -0.74 -9.41
C ASN A 242 -15.46 -1.13 -8.47
N ILE A 243 -15.75 -1.26 -7.18
CA ILE A 243 -14.73 -1.53 -6.17
C ILE A 243 -15.11 -2.78 -5.36
N ILE A 244 -14.22 -3.76 -5.31
CA ILE A 244 -14.25 -4.86 -4.35
C ILE A 244 -13.25 -4.52 -3.26
N ALA A 245 -13.74 -4.29 -2.04
CA ALA A 245 -12.94 -3.99 -0.86
C ALA A 245 -12.90 -5.22 0.04
N ARG A 246 -11.73 -5.87 0.14
CA ARG A 246 -11.52 -7.12 0.89
C ARG A 246 -10.76 -6.87 2.18
N GLY A 247 -11.07 -7.63 3.20
CA GLY A 247 -10.26 -7.73 4.41
C GLY A 247 -10.39 -9.11 4.99
N HIS A 248 -9.27 -9.78 5.31
CA HIS A 248 -9.30 -11.13 5.82
C HIS A 248 -8.33 -11.29 6.99
N LEU A 249 -8.87 -11.64 8.15
CA LEU A 249 -8.11 -11.93 9.36
C LEU A 249 -8.28 -13.39 9.74
N ILE A 250 -7.18 -14.12 9.90
CA ILE A 250 -7.17 -15.54 10.28
C ILE A 250 -6.40 -15.69 11.59
N GLY A 251 -7.11 -15.99 12.67
CA GLY A 251 -6.53 -16.30 13.98
C GLY A 251 -6.36 -17.81 14.14
N GLU A 252 -5.12 -18.31 14.10
CA GLU A 252 -4.82 -19.75 14.14
C GLU A 252 -4.67 -20.29 15.58
N VAL A 253 -4.35 -19.41 16.56
CA VAL A 253 -4.07 -19.81 17.95
C VAL A 253 -4.75 -18.89 18.96
N GLU A 254 -4.85 -19.31 20.21
CA GLU A 254 -5.38 -18.50 21.30
C GLU A 254 -4.56 -17.25 21.58
N GLY A 255 -5.20 -16.21 22.12
CA GLY A 255 -4.53 -14.96 22.58
C GLY A 255 -4.09 -14.03 21.46
N VAL A 256 -4.62 -14.20 20.25
CA VAL A 256 -4.45 -13.28 19.13
C VAL A 256 -5.63 -12.32 19.02
N LYS A 257 -5.38 -11.10 18.53
CA LYS A 257 -6.38 -10.06 18.38
C LYS A 257 -6.33 -9.43 17.00
N GLY A 258 -7.49 -9.21 16.40
CA GLY A 258 -7.59 -8.57 15.09
C GLY A 258 -8.82 -7.68 14.97
N HIS A 259 -8.65 -6.57 14.26
CA HIS A 259 -9.73 -5.65 13.93
C HIS A 259 -9.72 -5.31 12.44
N LEU A 260 -10.89 -5.33 11.81
CA LEU A 260 -11.09 -4.98 10.43
C LEU A 260 -12.14 -3.88 10.32
N GLU A 261 -11.79 -2.74 9.75
CA GLU A 261 -12.69 -1.64 9.48
C GLU A 261 -12.74 -1.35 7.97
N CYS A 262 -13.93 -1.40 7.37
CA CYS A 262 -14.14 -1.05 5.98
C CYS A 262 -15.27 -0.03 5.88
N ARG A 263 -14.94 1.21 5.52
CA ARG A 263 -15.95 2.25 5.25
C ARG A 263 -15.92 2.63 3.79
N GLY A 264 -17.10 2.60 3.18
CA GLY A 264 -17.31 2.91 1.77
C GLY A 264 -18.32 4.04 1.57
N LEU A 265 -17.96 5.01 0.73
CA LEU A 265 -18.83 6.10 0.33
C LEU A 265 -19.16 5.99 -1.15
N LEU A 266 -20.48 6.00 -1.47
CA LEU A 266 -20.98 5.89 -2.82
C LEU A 266 -21.38 7.26 -3.34
N LEU A 267 -20.77 7.65 -4.45
CA LEU A 267 -21.05 8.86 -5.21
C LEU A 267 -21.35 8.48 -6.66
N ASN A 268 -22.20 9.25 -7.34
CA ASN A 268 -22.40 9.20 -8.79
C ASN A 268 -22.62 7.80 -9.40
N GLY A 269 -23.38 6.91 -8.72
CA GLY A 269 -23.77 5.62 -9.28
C GLY A 269 -22.72 4.52 -9.23
N GLY A 270 -21.66 4.69 -8.45
CA GLY A 270 -20.62 3.66 -8.23
C GLY A 270 -21.10 2.45 -7.43
N ILE A 271 -20.29 1.40 -7.41
CA ILE A 271 -20.55 0.15 -6.68
C ILE A 271 -19.37 -0.12 -5.75
N ILE A 272 -19.66 -0.43 -4.49
CA ILE A 272 -18.69 -0.98 -3.54
C ILE A 272 -19.22 -2.31 -3.03
N HIS A 273 -18.43 -3.35 -3.21
CA HIS A 273 -18.67 -4.67 -2.65
C HIS A 273 -17.66 -4.91 -1.53
N ALA A 274 -18.06 -4.72 -0.28
CA ALA A 274 -17.21 -5.01 0.89
C ALA A 274 -17.27 -6.49 1.23
N ILE A 275 -16.10 -7.13 1.40
CA ILE A 275 -15.95 -8.55 1.73
C ILE A 275 -15.06 -8.66 2.99
N PRO A 276 -15.62 -8.49 4.20
CA PRO A 276 -14.91 -8.79 5.42
C PRO A 276 -14.97 -10.29 5.72
N GLU A 277 -13.82 -10.91 5.98
CA GLU A 277 -13.68 -12.32 6.32
C GLU A 277 -12.93 -12.45 7.65
N LEU A 278 -13.50 -13.16 8.61
CA LEU A 278 -12.89 -13.43 9.91
C LEU A 278 -12.92 -14.95 10.15
N GLU A 279 -11.75 -15.54 10.37
CA GLU A 279 -11.61 -16.95 10.70
C GLU A 279 -10.91 -17.12 12.05
N GLY A 280 -11.57 -17.77 13.00
CA GLY A 280 -10.99 -18.15 14.30
C GLY A 280 -10.87 -19.66 14.39
N HIS A 281 -9.64 -20.19 14.46
CA HIS A 281 -9.37 -21.64 14.47
C HIS A 281 -9.10 -22.19 15.87
N ALA A 282 -9.06 -21.32 16.90
CA ALA A 282 -8.83 -21.72 18.29
C ALA A 282 -9.74 -20.94 19.26
N ASP A 283 -9.99 -21.52 20.43
CA ASP A 283 -10.63 -20.79 21.52
C ASP A 283 -9.77 -19.60 21.96
N GLY A 284 -10.41 -18.48 22.38
CA GLY A 284 -9.68 -17.28 22.80
C GLY A 284 -9.08 -16.44 21.65
N VAL A 285 -9.46 -16.70 20.40
CA VAL A 285 -9.23 -15.79 19.26
C VAL A 285 -10.21 -14.62 19.36
N GLU A 286 -9.70 -13.39 19.37
CA GLU A 286 -10.50 -12.16 19.42
C GLU A 286 -10.42 -11.42 18.09
N LEU A 287 -11.39 -11.63 17.20
CA LEU A 287 -11.51 -10.92 15.93
C LEU A 287 -12.81 -10.13 15.88
N SER A 288 -12.73 -8.92 15.34
CA SER A 288 -13.89 -8.05 15.16
C SER A 288 -13.87 -7.36 13.81
N HIS A 289 -15.05 -7.02 13.28
CA HIS A 289 -15.12 -6.16 12.10
C HIS A 289 -16.18 -5.08 12.27
N GLU A 290 -15.94 -3.95 11.61
CA GLU A 290 -16.89 -2.87 11.38
C GLU A 290 -16.94 -2.54 9.90
N ALA A 291 -18.11 -2.60 9.29
CA ALA A 291 -18.27 -2.25 7.88
C ALA A 291 -19.48 -1.33 7.73
N ALA A 292 -19.27 -0.26 6.97
CA ALA A 292 -20.34 0.67 6.59
C ALA A 292 -20.13 1.10 5.13
N VAL A 293 -21.15 0.86 4.29
CA VAL A 293 -21.14 1.31 2.89
C VAL A 293 -22.47 2.05 2.65
N GLY A 294 -22.39 3.29 2.20
CA GLY A 294 -23.56 4.10 1.99
C GLY A 294 -23.33 5.34 1.13
N LYS A 295 -24.38 6.08 0.92
CA LYS A 295 -24.34 7.43 0.35
C LYS A 295 -24.25 8.45 1.48
N ILE A 296 -23.87 9.68 1.15
CA ILE A 296 -23.96 10.80 2.08
C ILE A 296 -25.45 10.99 2.42
N ALA A 297 -25.75 11.10 3.72
CA ALA A 297 -27.11 11.36 4.17
C ALA A 297 -27.52 12.80 3.82
N GLN A 298 -28.72 12.96 3.25
CA GLN A 298 -29.21 14.29 2.85
C GLN A 298 -29.33 15.25 4.04
N GLU A 299 -29.59 14.71 5.22
CA GLU A 299 -29.64 15.48 6.46
C GLU A 299 -28.29 16.12 6.81
N GLU A 300 -27.17 15.42 6.59
CA GLU A 300 -25.82 15.94 6.82
C GLU A 300 -25.51 17.09 5.87
N ILE A 301 -25.82 16.93 4.58
CA ILE A 301 -25.68 17.99 3.56
C ILE A 301 -26.53 19.20 3.97
N THR A 302 -27.81 18.99 4.26
CA THR A 302 -28.74 20.05 4.64
C THR A 302 -28.28 20.77 5.90
N TYR A 303 -27.74 20.05 6.89
CA TYR A 303 -27.18 20.64 8.11
C TYR A 303 -26.02 21.59 7.80
N LEU A 304 -25.05 21.16 6.99
CA LEU A 304 -23.92 22.00 6.60
C LEU A 304 -24.34 23.20 5.76
N MET A 305 -25.31 23.04 4.85
CA MET A 305 -25.90 24.14 4.08
C MET A 305 -26.60 25.18 5.02
N SER A 306 -27.26 24.72 6.09
CA SER A 306 -27.85 25.62 7.09
C SER A 306 -26.82 26.43 7.86
N ARG A 307 -25.55 26.03 7.82
CA ARG A 307 -24.40 26.74 8.40
C ARG A 307 -23.72 27.67 7.40
N GLY A 308 -24.22 27.79 6.18
CA GLY A 308 -23.77 28.74 5.17
C GLY A 308 -22.88 28.18 4.08
N LEU A 309 -22.66 26.84 4.02
CA LEU A 309 -21.96 26.22 2.92
C LEU A 309 -22.92 26.04 1.72
N SER A 310 -22.38 26.11 0.52
CA SER A 310 -23.05 25.57 -0.67
C SER A 310 -23.19 24.05 -0.59
N GLU A 311 -24.03 23.46 -1.42
CA GLU A 311 -24.18 21.99 -1.47
C GLU A 311 -22.83 21.30 -1.78
N ASP A 312 -22.09 21.84 -2.76
CA ASP A 312 -20.77 21.32 -3.16
C ASP A 312 -19.75 21.42 -2.02
N GLU A 313 -19.69 22.55 -1.30
CA GLU A 313 -18.84 22.71 -0.13
C GLU A 313 -19.20 21.77 1.02
N ALA A 314 -20.49 21.49 1.20
CA ALA A 314 -20.96 20.54 2.20
C ALA A 314 -20.51 19.11 1.85
N ILE A 315 -20.71 18.68 0.61
CA ILE A 315 -20.27 17.36 0.11
C ILE A 315 -18.75 17.24 0.25
N SER A 316 -17.98 18.20 -0.24
CA SER A 316 -16.53 18.24 -0.13
C SER A 316 -16.04 18.14 1.32
N THR A 317 -16.70 18.83 2.24
CA THR A 317 -16.37 18.77 3.67
C THR A 317 -16.58 17.38 4.26
N ILE A 318 -17.68 16.71 3.89
CA ILE A 318 -17.98 15.34 4.34
C ILE A 318 -16.97 14.35 3.74
N VAL A 319 -16.66 14.45 2.44
CA VAL A 319 -15.68 13.60 1.74
C VAL A 319 -14.30 13.73 2.37
N ARG A 320 -13.83 14.95 2.66
CA ARG A 320 -12.56 15.17 3.34
C ARG A 320 -12.54 14.55 4.74
N GLY A 321 -13.59 14.74 5.52
CA GLY A 321 -13.74 14.13 6.83
C GLY A 321 -13.72 12.61 6.77
N PHE A 322 -14.37 12.03 5.75
CA PHE A 322 -14.41 10.59 5.54
C PHE A 322 -13.02 10.00 5.18
N LEU A 323 -12.24 10.69 4.35
CA LEU A 323 -10.90 10.27 3.94
C LEU A 323 -9.81 10.55 4.99
N SER A 324 -10.11 11.41 5.98
CA SER A 324 -9.18 11.73 7.07
C SER A 324 -9.03 10.53 7.99
N VAL A 325 -7.99 9.73 7.76
CA VAL A 325 -7.59 8.60 8.62
C VAL A 325 -6.23 8.92 9.21
N ASP A 326 -6.11 8.72 10.51
CA ASP A 326 -4.79 8.77 11.13
C ASP A 326 -3.99 7.52 10.72
N MET A 327 -3.09 7.71 9.76
CA MET A 327 -2.19 6.66 9.28
C MET A 327 -0.86 6.76 10.00
N PRO A 328 -0.57 5.87 10.94
CA PRO A 328 0.67 5.91 11.71
C PRO A 328 1.91 5.80 10.82
N GLY A 329 2.96 6.56 11.18
CA GLY A 329 4.26 6.47 10.51
C GLY A 329 4.36 7.19 9.16
N ILE A 330 3.34 7.97 8.76
CA ILE A 330 3.42 8.86 7.61
C ILE A 330 4.12 10.18 8.03
N PRO A 331 5.22 10.58 7.37
CA PRO A 331 5.84 11.87 7.62
C PRO A 331 4.89 13.05 7.32
N GLU A 332 4.97 14.12 8.11
CA GLU A 332 4.10 15.31 7.95
C GLU A 332 4.09 15.90 6.52
N PRO A 333 5.23 15.99 5.79
CA PRO A 333 5.20 16.46 4.41
C PRO A 333 4.34 15.58 3.49
N LEU A 334 4.37 14.25 3.70
CA LEU A 334 3.57 13.30 2.92
C LEU A 334 2.10 13.38 3.32
N LYS A 335 1.80 13.56 4.60
CA LYS A 335 0.43 13.78 5.08
C LYS A 335 -0.18 15.02 4.42
N ALA A 336 0.56 16.14 4.42
CA ALA A 336 0.12 17.35 3.73
C ALA A 336 -0.04 17.19 2.19
N GLU A 337 0.68 16.26 1.57
CA GLU A 337 0.53 15.93 0.16
C GLU A 337 -0.71 15.06 -0.10
N ILE A 338 -0.98 14.11 0.78
CA ILE A 338 -2.20 13.31 0.76
C ILE A 338 -3.42 14.22 0.97
N ASP A 339 -3.39 15.11 1.94
CA ASP A 339 -4.46 16.07 2.22
C ASP A 339 -4.73 16.97 1.00
N ARG A 340 -3.69 17.47 0.34
CA ARG A 340 -3.82 18.23 -0.92
C ARG A 340 -4.39 17.39 -2.07
N ALA A 341 -3.95 16.14 -2.20
CA ALA A 341 -4.48 15.24 -3.23
C ALA A 341 -5.95 14.90 -2.99
N ILE A 342 -6.36 14.80 -1.73
CA ILE A 342 -7.77 14.67 -1.33
C ILE A 342 -8.56 15.94 -1.74
N GLU A 343 -8.02 17.14 -1.46
CA GLU A 343 -8.63 18.41 -1.85
C GLU A 343 -8.73 18.61 -3.39
N GLU A 344 -7.74 18.11 -4.14
CA GLU A 344 -7.79 18.11 -5.62
C GLU A 344 -8.80 17.10 -6.16
N SER A 345 -8.87 15.92 -5.56
CA SER A 345 -9.81 14.86 -5.92
C SER A 345 -11.26 15.27 -5.70
N ASP A 346 -11.53 16.10 -4.70
CA ASP A 346 -12.87 16.69 -4.45
C ASP A 346 -13.38 17.49 -5.64
N LYS A 347 -12.51 18.22 -6.33
CA LYS A 347 -12.87 19.03 -7.51
C LYS A 347 -13.19 18.17 -8.74
N ASP A 348 -12.63 16.96 -8.82
CA ASP A 348 -12.91 16.00 -9.90
C ASP A 348 -14.14 15.13 -9.58
N VAL A 349 -14.64 15.17 -8.34
CA VAL A 349 -15.79 14.40 -7.85
C VAL A 349 -17.10 15.20 -8.01
N MET A 350 -17.02 16.53 -8.17
CA MET A 350 -18.14 17.44 -8.47
C MET A 350 -18.31 17.66 -9.97
#